data_59b9098a024acfcb0a5c6088adf364e4
#
_entry.id   59b9098a024acfcb0a5c6088adf364e4
#
_cell.length_a   1.000
_cell.length_b   1.000
_cell.length_c   1.000
_cell.angle_alpha   90.00
_cell.angle_beta   90.00
_cell.angle_gamma   90.00
#
_symmetry.space_group_name_H-M   'P 1'
#
loop_
_entity.id
_entity.type
_entity.pdbx_description
1 polymer ?
#
loop_
_entity_poly.entity_id
_entity_poly.type
_entity_poly.pdbx_seq_one_letter_code
_entity_poly.pdbx_strand_id
1 'polypeptide(L)'
;MGKRYYLAYGSNLNVRQMMMRCPSARIIGTATIKDYKLMFKGSQTGSYLTIEPAPGSEVPVGVWAVSAADERALDRYEGYPSFYYKKELTLPITGIRTGKIRQRDAFVYIMDERRHLGTPSDFYLQTCVQGYMDFHFDLDVLFEAYRFSTEVE
;
A
#
# COMPACT_ATOMS: atom_id res chain seq x y z
N MET A 1 16.43 10.43 -15.62
CA MET A 1 16.33 9.07 -15.34
C MET A 1 14.92 8.63 -15.17
N GLY A 2 14.71 7.37 -15.41
CA GLY A 2 13.39 6.80 -15.37
C GLY A 2 12.74 6.84 -14.00
N LYS A 3 11.44 6.83 -14.00
CA LYS A 3 10.68 6.69 -12.77
C LYS A 3 10.47 5.22 -12.47
N ARG A 4 10.28 4.93 -11.18
CA ARG A 4 9.94 3.59 -10.75
C ARG A 4 8.46 3.53 -10.44
N TYR A 5 7.89 2.33 -10.43
CA TYR A 5 6.49 2.13 -10.08
C TYR A 5 6.41 1.65 -8.64
N TYR A 6 5.55 2.31 -7.89
CA TYR A 6 5.33 2.06 -6.46
C TYR A 6 3.91 1.56 -6.26
N LEU A 7 3.78 0.45 -5.54
CA LEU A 7 2.48 -0.18 -5.26
C LEU A 7 2.02 0.24 -3.87
N ALA A 8 0.92 0.99 -3.82
CA ALA A 8 0.36 1.49 -2.57
C ALA A 8 -0.89 0.69 -2.22
N TYR A 9 -0.99 0.25 -0.98
CA TYR A 9 -2.16 -0.50 -0.51
C TYR A 9 -2.78 0.11 0.75
N GLY A 10 -2.23 1.16 1.29
CA GLY A 10 -2.68 1.77 2.54
C GLY A 10 -2.83 3.27 2.42
N SER A 11 -2.21 4.02 3.34
CA SER A 11 -2.40 5.47 3.40
C SER A 11 -1.97 6.20 2.13
N ASN A 12 -1.05 5.63 1.35
CA ASN A 12 -0.60 6.27 0.12
C ASN A 12 -1.55 6.04 -1.06
N LEU A 13 -2.66 5.37 -0.83
CA LEU A 13 -3.81 5.41 -1.74
C LEU A 13 -4.57 6.73 -1.61
N ASN A 14 -4.43 7.41 -0.48
CA ASN A 14 -5.04 8.70 -0.26
C ASN A 14 -4.29 9.71 -1.12
N VAL A 15 -4.96 10.18 -2.19
CA VAL A 15 -4.31 11.01 -3.20
C VAL A 15 -3.77 12.30 -2.60
N ARG A 16 -4.57 12.94 -1.74
CA ARG A 16 -4.14 14.19 -1.12
C ARG A 16 -2.88 14.00 -0.27
N GLN A 17 -2.84 12.95 0.54
CA GLN A 17 -1.68 12.65 1.37
C GLN A 17 -0.46 12.33 0.53
N MET A 18 -0.64 11.50 -0.50
CA MET A 18 0.47 11.11 -1.36
C MET A 18 1.06 12.31 -2.08
N MET A 19 0.20 13.22 -2.57
CA MET A 19 0.70 14.41 -3.28
C MET A 19 1.45 15.36 -2.37
N MET A 20 1.11 15.39 -1.09
CA MET A 20 1.87 16.17 -0.11
C MET A 20 3.25 15.56 0.14
N ARG A 21 3.31 14.23 0.15
CA ARG A 21 4.54 13.49 0.44
C ARG A 21 5.46 13.43 -0.76
N CYS A 22 4.86 13.26 -1.94
CA CYS A 22 5.58 13.03 -3.20
C CYS A 22 4.96 13.90 -4.29
N PRO A 23 5.31 15.21 -4.34
CA PRO A 23 4.60 16.13 -5.25
C PRO A 23 4.75 15.79 -6.72
N SER A 24 5.79 15.09 -7.14
CA SER A 24 5.99 14.75 -8.53
C SER A 24 5.46 13.37 -8.91
N ALA A 25 4.84 12.65 -7.97
CA ALA A 25 4.29 11.33 -8.26
C ALA A 25 3.04 11.44 -9.11
N ARG A 26 2.79 10.41 -9.92
CA ARG A 26 1.61 10.38 -10.80
C ARG A 26 0.96 9.02 -10.73
N ILE A 27 -0.37 9.02 -10.75
CA ILE A 27 -1.13 7.77 -10.79
C ILE A 27 -1.01 7.17 -12.17
N ILE A 28 -0.54 5.92 -12.23
CA ILE A 28 -0.39 5.19 -13.49
C ILE A 28 -1.57 4.26 -13.71
N GLY A 29 -2.02 3.60 -12.64
CA GLY A 29 -3.08 2.62 -12.78
C GLY A 29 -3.33 1.86 -11.50
N THR A 30 -3.82 0.65 -11.66
CA THR A 30 -4.12 -0.25 -10.54
C THR A 30 -3.60 -1.64 -10.83
N ALA A 31 -3.45 -2.43 -9.78
CA ALA A 31 -3.01 -3.81 -9.91
C ALA A 31 -3.54 -4.61 -8.73
N THR A 32 -3.32 -5.91 -8.76
CA THR A 32 -3.69 -6.80 -7.66
C THR A 32 -2.47 -7.65 -7.33
N ILE A 33 -2.09 -7.67 -6.06
CA ILE A 33 -1.03 -8.56 -5.60
C ILE A 33 -1.69 -9.84 -5.13
N LYS A 34 -1.48 -10.92 -5.88
CA LYS A 34 -2.12 -12.20 -5.59
C LYS A 34 -1.36 -12.97 -4.53
N ASP A 35 -2.11 -13.78 -3.77
CA ASP A 35 -1.56 -14.64 -2.72
C ASP A 35 -0.90 -13.85 -1.59
N TYR A 36 -1.45 -12.67 -1.33
CA TYR A 36 -1.11 -11.84 -0.19
C TYR A 36 -2.38 -11.38 0.50
N LYS A 37 -2.29 -11.11 1.79
CA LYS A 37 -3.42 -10.69 2.61
C LYS A 37 -3.08 -9.39 3.33
N LEU A 38 -4.03 -8.49 3.36
CA LEU A 38 -3.92 -7.20 4.03
C LEU A 38 -4.20 -7.35 5.53
N MET A 39 -3.41 -6.67 6.35
CA MET A 39 -3.63 -6.68 7.81
C MET A 39 -3.01 -5.46 8.45
N PHE A 40 -3.43 -5.16 9.68
CA PHE A 40 -2.86 -4.08 10.49
C PHE A 40 -1.90 -4.67 11.51
N LYS A 41 -0.68 -4.16 11.52
CA LYS A 41 0.37 -4.56 12.46
C LYS A 41 1.14 -3.32 12.88
N GLY A 42 1.89 -3.43 13.95
CA GLY A 42 2.73 -2.32 14.34
C GLY A 42 3.38 -2.46 15.68
N SER A 43 3.51 -1.33 16.34
CA SER A 43 4.14 -1.20 17.64
C SER A 43 3.11 -0.74 18.65
N GLN A 44 3.57 -0.50 19.88
CA GLN A 44 2.69 0.02 20.93
C GLN A 44 2.16 1.42 20.60
N THR A 45 2.86 2.16 19.74
CA THR A 45 2.47 3.53 19.42
C THR A 45 1.49 3.62 18.27
N GLY A 46 1.27 2.53 17.54
CA GLY A 46 0.31 2.56 16.44
C GLY A 46 0.45 1.34 15.55
N SER A 47 -0.62 1.05 14.84
CA SER A 47 -0.68 -0.04 13.88
C SER A 47 -0.98 0.51 12.51
N TYR A 48 -0.35 -0.07 11.50
CA TYR A 48 -0.43 0.37 10.12
C TYR A 48 -0.63 -0.83 9.21
N LEU A 49 -1.08 -0.58 7.99
CA LEU A 49 -1.32 -1.66 7.03
C LEU A 49 -0.01 -2.28 6.55
N THR A 50 -0.06 -3.58 6.37
CA THR A 50 0.99 -4.34 5.71
C THR A 50 0.33 -5.53 5.00
N ILE A 51 1.13 -6.28 4.26
CA ILE A 51 0.67 -7.46 3.55
C ILE A 51 1.61 -8.62 3.84
N GLU A 52 1.04 -9.83 3.89
CA GLU A 52 1.85 -11.04 4.10
C GLU A 52 1.34 -12.15 3.20
N PRO A 53 2.20 -13.11 2.85
CA PRO A 53 1.76 -14.22 1.98
C PRO A 53 0.57 -14.96 2.56
N ALA A 54 -0.43 -15.20 1.72
CA ALA A 54 -1.64 -15.92 2.11
C ALA A 54 -2.26 -16.49 0.85
N PRO A 55 -2.05 -17.78 0.57
CA PRO A 55 -2.57 -18.39 -0.67
C PRO A 55 -4.07 -18.18 -0.81
N GLY A 56 -4.49 -17.77 -1.99
CA GLY A 56 -5.90 -17.55 -2.29
C GLY A 56 -6.44 -16.18 -1.95
N SER A 57 -5.67 -15.37 -1.22
CA SER A 57 -6.05 -13.98 -0.93
C SER A 57 -5.45 -13.06 -1.96
N GLU A 58 -5.91 -11.81 -1.98
CA GLU A 58 -5.34 -10.82 -2.89
C GLU A 58 -5.54 -9.42 -2.34
N VAL A 59 -4.67 -8.50 -2.75
CA VAL A 59 -4.66 -7.12 -2.25
C VAL A 59 -4.70 -6.17 -3.43
N PRO A 60 -5.70 -5.26 -3.49
CA PRO A 60 -5.72 -4.24 -4.53
C PRO A 60 -4.69 -3.18 -4.21
N VAL A 61 -4.02 -2.67 -5.24
CA VAL A 61 -3.01 -1.63 -5.07
C VAL A 61 -3.17 -0.56 -6.13
N GLY A 62 -2.91 0.68 -5.72
CA GLY A 62 -2.75 1.78 -6.64
C GLY A 62 -1.30 1.84 -7.08
N VAL A 63 -1.07 2.23 -8.32
CA VAL A 63 0.28 2.26 -8.89
C VAL A 63 0.66 3.70 -9.18
N TRP A 64 1.75 4.13 -8.57
CA TRP A 64 2.28 5.48 -8.73
C TRP A 64 3.62 5.42 -9.45
N ALA A 65 3.84 6.34 -10.39
CA ALA A 65 5.18 6.57 -10.94
C ALA A 65 5.87 7.57 -10.04
N VAL A 66 7.03 7.21 -9.50
CA VAL A 66 7.75 8.01 -8.52
C VAL A 66 9.17 8.28 -8.98
N SER A 67 9.65 9.49 -8.72
CA SER A 67 11.03 9.86 -9.00
C SER A 67 11.94 9.34 -7.88
N ALA A 68 13.25 9.48 -8.08
CA ALA A 68 14.20 9.12 -7.03
C ALA A 68 13.99 9.95 -5.76
N ALA A 69 13.65 11.23 -5.91
CA ALA A 69 13.37 12.09 -4.75
C ALA A 69 12.11 11.65 -4.04
N ASP A 70 11.08 11.28 -4.80
CA ASP A 70 9.84 10.75 -4.22
C ASP A 70 10.11 9.47 -3.46
N GLU A 71 10.91 8.58 -4.03
CA GLU A 71 11.23 7.32 -3.37
C GLU A 71 11.96 7.55 -2.05
N ARG A 72 12.89 8.52 -2.01
CA ARG A 72 13.54 8.87 -0.75
C ARG A 72 12.55 9.38 0.29
N ALA A 73 11.56 10.17 -0.14
CA ALA A 73 10.52 10.65 0.77
C ALA A 73 9.67 9.49 1.29
N LEU A 74 9.35 8.54 0.43
CA LEU A 74 8.62 7.33 0.84
C LEU A 74 9.46 6.51 1.83
N ASP A 75 10.75 6.35 1.55
CA ASP A 75 11.65 5.60 2.44
C ASP A 75 11.61 6.18 3.85
N ARG A 76 11.67 7.50 3.97
CA ARG A 76 11.60 8.16 5.28
C ARG A 76 10.23 7.95 5.94
N TYR A 77 9.17 8.08 5.16
CA TYR A 77 7.83 7.92 5.69
C TYR A 77 7.60 6.51 6.21
N GLU A 78 8.11 5.51 5.50
CA GLU A 78 7.90 4.11 5.86
C GLU A 78 8.90 3.59 6.90
N GLY A 79 9.90 4.37 7.25
CA GLY A 79 10.94 3.92 8.17
C GLY A 79 11.79 2.81 7.55
N TYR A 80 12.05 2.92 6.26
CA TYR A 80 12.87 1.96 5.52
C TYR A 80 14.34 2.10 5.93
N PRO A 81 15.07 1.02 6.11
CA PRO A 81 14.68 -0.38 5.89
C PRO A 81 14.20 -1.12 7.15
N SER A 82 14.08 -0.43 8.29
CA SER A 82 13.86 -1.10 9.56
C SER A 82 12.41 -1.45 9.83
N PHE A 83 11.51 -0.46 9.73
CA PHE A 83 10.10 -0.69 10.03
C PHE A 83 9.42 -1.40 8.85
N TYR A 84 9.66 -0.90 7.63
CA TYR A 84 9.23 -1.54 6.39
C TYR A 84 10.48 -1.84 5.55
N TYR A 85 10.44 -2.93 4.80
CA TYR A 85 11.46 -3.23 3.79
C TYR A 85 10.80 -3.19 2.42
N LYS A 86 11.60 -3.18 1.35
CA LYS A 86 11.09 -3.14 -0.01
C LYS A 86 11.19 -4.50 -0.67
N LYS A 87 10.15 -4.85 -1.42
CA LYS A 87 10.13 -6.06 -2.22
C LYS A 87 9.84 -5.67 -3.67
N GLU A 88 10.59 -6.27 -4.59
CA GLU A 88 10.36 -6.07 -6.02
C GLU A 88 9.41 -7.13 -6.54
N LEU A 89 8.46 -6.70 -7.35
CA LEU A 89 7.47 -7.60 -7.95
C LEU A 89 7.32 -7.25 -9.42
N THR A 90 7.02 -8.27 -10.22
CA THR A 90 6.60 -8.05 -11.61
C THR A 90 5.17 -8.53 -11.71
N LEU A 91 4.27 -7.64 -12.14
CA LEU A 91 2.85 -7.97 -12.16
C LEU A 91 2.12 -7.16 -13.23
N PRO A 92 0.92 -7.62 -13.65
CA PRO A 92 0.12 -6.87 -14.60
C PRO A 92 -0.41 -5.59 -13.94
N ILE A 93 -0.24 -4.47 -14.65
CA ILE A 93 -0.77 -3.18 -14.21
C ILE A 93 -1.76 -2.71 -15.26
N THR A 94 -2.96 -2.35 -14.80
CA THR A 94 -4.01 -1.81 -15.68
C THR A 94 -3.90 -0.30 -15.66
N GLY A 95 -3.64 0.30 -16.84
CA GLY A 95 -3.48 1.74 -16.95
C GLY A 95 -4.79 2.46 -16.67
N ILE A 96 -4.69 3.55 -15.87
CA ILE A 96 -5.89 4.27 -15.45
C ILE A 96 -6.54 5.04 -16.60
N ARG A 97 -5.76 5.44 -17.60
CA ARG A 97 -6.26 6.25 -18.71
C ARG A 97 -6.68 5.40 -19.91
N THR A 98 -5.98 4.30 -20.15
CA THR A 98 -6.19 3.51 -21.37
C THR A 98 -6.87 2.18 -21.13
N GLY A 99 -6.86 1.69 -19.88
CA GLY A 99 -7.32 0.35 -19.56
C GLY A 99 -6.42 -0.75 -20.06
N LYS A 100 -5.27 -0.41 -20.65
CA LYS A 100 -4.34 -1.41 -21.16
C LYS A 100 -3.62 -2.08 -20.00
N ILE A 101 -3.38 -3.38 -20.17
CA ILE A 101 -2.71 -4.17 -19.16
C ILE A 101 -1.30 -4.46 -19.64
N ARG A 102 -0.31 -4.17 -18.79
CA ARG A 102 1.09 -4.41 -19.13
C ARG A 102 1.81 -4.96 -17.91
N GLN A 103 2.69 -5.93 -18.15
CA GLN A 103 3.58 -6.42 -17.10
C GLN A 103 4.62 -5.36 -16.81
N ARG A 104 4.81 -5.05 -15.53
CA ARG A 104 5.78 -4.04 -15.13
C ARG A 104 6.46 -4.47 -13.84
N ASP A 105 7.73 -4.08 -13.71
CA ASP A 105 8.44 -4.19 -12.44
C ASP A 105 8.02 -3.06 -11.53
N ALA A 106 7.77 -3.37 -10.27
CA ALA A 106 7.34 -2.39 -9.29
C ALA A 106 7.88 -2.76 -7.92
N PHE A 107 7.81 -1.84 -6.97
CA PHE A 107 8.21 -2.16 -5.61
C PHE A 107 7.08 -1.87 -4.63
N VAL A 108 7.12 -2.56 -3.50
CA VAL A 108 6.12 -2.43 -2.45
C VAL A 108 6.84 -2.47 -1.11
N TYR A 109 6.33 -1.70 -0.15
CA TYR A 109 6.86 -1.75 1.21
C TYR A 109 6.09 -2.79 2.02
N ILE A 110 6.82 -3.60 2.77
CA ILE A 110 6.22 -4.63 3.62
C ILE A 110 6.81 -4.48 5.01
N MET A 111 5.93 -4.44 6.01
CA MET A 111 6.36 -4.31 7.41
C MET A 111 7.08 -5.58 7.83
N ASP A 112 8.08 -5.43 8.71
CA ASP A 112 8.78 -6.56 9.31
C ASP A 112 7.71 -7.51 9.90
N GLU A 113 7.73 -8.75 9.44
CA GLU A 113 6.69 -9.72 9.79
C GLU A 113 6.65 -10.08 11.26
N ARG A 114 7.71 -9.78 12.00
CA ARG A 114 7.76 -10.06 13.43
C ARG A 114 6.86 -9.15 14.26
N ARG A 115 6.35 -8.06 13.68
CA ARG A 115 5.46 -7.17 14.41
C ARG A 115 4.10 -7.82 14.58
N HIS A 116 3.36 -7.34 15.60
CA HIS A 116 2.11 -7.98 16.00
C HIS A 116 0.91 -7.30 15.39
N LEU A 117 -0.18 -8.06 15.25
CA LEU A 117 -1.47 -7.52 14.85
C LEU A 117 -1.90 -6.47 15.87
N GLY A 118 -2.62 -5.46 15.40
CA GLY A 118 -3.07 -4.39 16.28
C GLY A 118 -4.18 -3.56 15.66
N THR A 119 -4.63 -2.58 16.42
CA THR A 119 -5.72 -1.70 16.02
C THR A 119 -5.13 -0.36 15.55
N PRO A 120 -5.48 0.10 14.35
CA PRO A 120 -4.99 1.41 13.89
C PRO A 120 -5.69 2.55 14.63
N SER A 121 -5.09 3.73 14.61
CA SER A 121 -5.76 4.92 15.08
C SER A 121 -6.92 5.25 14.14
N ASP A 122 -7.90 5.99 14.66
CA ASP A 122 -9.02 6.44 13.84
C ASP A 122 -8.54 7.29 12.67
N PHE A 123 -7.57 8.16 12.91
CA PHE A 123 -7.06 9.03 11.87
C PHE A 123 -6.43 8.21 10.73
N TYR A 124 -5.60 7.22 11.07
CA TYR A 124 -4.95 6.40 10.04
C TYR A 124 -6.00 5.60 9.26
N LEU A 125 -6.96 5.01 9.98
CA LEU A 125 -8.02 4.24 9.31
C LEU A 125 -8.82 5.12 8.36
N GLN A 126 -9.20 6.33 8.78
CA GLN A 126 -9.93 7.27 7.93
C GLN A 126 -9.11 7.65 6.70
N THR A 127 -7.81 7.84 6.87
CA THR A 127 -6.93 8.14 5.75
C THR A 127 -6.96 7.02 4.73
N CYS A 128 -6.92 5.77 5.18
CA CYS A 128 -6.96 4.61 4.28
C CYS A 128 -8.34 4.46 3.62
N VAL A 129 -9.42 4.71 4.37
CA VAL A 129 -10.77 4.67 3.81
C VAL A 129 -10.87 5.64 2.64
N GLN A 130 -10.41 6.88 2.83
CA GLN A 130 -10.45 7.87 1.76
C GLN A 130 -9.62 7.40 0.56
N GLY A 131 -8.46 6.81 0.81
CA GLY A 131 -7.62 6.29 -0.27
C GLY A 131 -8.32 5.21 -1.08
N TYR A 132 -8.99 4.28 -0.42
CA TYR A 132 -9.76 3.25 -1.11
C TYR A 132 -10.86 3.87 -1.95
N MET A 133 -11.52 4.91 -1.44
CA MET A 133 -12.54 5.62 -2.20
C MET A 133 -11.93 6.36 -3.39
N ASP A 134 -10.77 6.98 -3.21
CA ASP A 134 -10.09 7.69 -4.30
C ASP A 134 -9.78 6.76 -5.47
N PHE A 135 -9.44 5.50 -5.19
CA PHE A 135 -9.12 4.51 -6.23
C PHE A 135 -10.30 3.62 -6.59
N HIS A 136 -11.46 3.86 -6.00
CA HIS A 136 -12.68 3.06 -6.26
C HIS A 136 -12.50 1.59 -5.94
N PHE A 137 -11.74 1.31 -4.87
CA PHE A 137 -11.55 -0.06 -4.38
C PHE A 137 -12.69 -0.45 -3.44
N ASP A 138 -12.93 -1.74 -3.34
CA ASP A 138 -13.95 -2.29 -2.46
C ASP A 138 -13.52 -2.09 -0.99
N LEU A 139 -14.30 -1.32 -0.25
CA LEU A 139 -14.00 -1.04 1.16
C LEU A 139 -14.07 -2.29 2.03
N ASP A 140 -14.77 -3.34 1.58
CA ASP A 140 -14.83 -4.57 2.36
C ASP A 140 -13.46 -5.19 2.56
N VAL A 141 -12.55 -5.02 1.59
CA VAL A 141 -11.18 -5.52 1.72
C VAL A 141 -10.52 -4.89 2.95
N LEU A 142 -10.67 -3.58 3.09
CA LEU A 142 -10.08 -2.84 4.21
C LEU A 142 -10.73 -3.21 5.53
N PHE A 143 -12.06 -3.32 5.55
CA PHE A 143 -12.77 -3.64 6.78
C PHE A 143 -12.54 -5.09 7.21
N GLU A 144 -12.35 -6.00 6.27
CA GLU A 144 -11.98 -7.36 6.63
C GLU A 144 -10.59 -7.41 7.25
N ALA A 145 -9.66 -6.62 6.72
CA ALA A 145 -8.33 -6.52 7.32
C ALA A 145 -8.44 -5.98 8.76
N TYR A 146 -9.32 -5.00 8.96
CA TYR A 146 -9.55 -4.42 10.28
C TYR A 146 -10.08 -5.50 11.25
N ARG A 147 -11.11 -6.22 10.84
CA ARG A 147 -11.69 -7.27 11.69
C ARG A 147 -10.66 -8.36 12.02
N PHE A 148 -9.95 -8.83 10.99
CA PHE A 148 -8.93 -9.85 11.19
C PHE A 148 -7.87 -9.41 12.20
N SER A 149 -7.48 -8.16 12.16
CA SER A 149 -6.38 -7.65 12.98
C SER A 149 -6.80 -7.29 14.40
N THR A 150 -8.09 -6.98 14.60
CA THR A 150 -8.56 -6.48 15.89
C THR A 150 -9.38 -7.48 16.68
N GLU A 151 -9.89 -8.52 16.04
CA GLU A 151 -10.65 -9.56 16.73
C GLU A 151 -9.68 -10.56 17.31
N VAL A 152 -9.33 -10.32 18.57
CA VAL A 152 -8.37 -11.16 19.28
C VAL A 152 -9.13 -11.99 20.26
N GLU A 153 -8.79 -13.27 20.34
CA GLU A 153 -9.42 -14.20 21.26
C GLU A 153 -9.08 -13.91 22.68
#